data_f473c715151df8d78e760efc0452c8f5
#
_entry.id   f473c715151df8d78e760efc0452c8f5
#
_cell.length_a   1.000
_cell.length_b   1.000
_cell.length_c   1.000
_cell.angle_alpha   90.00
_cell.angle_beta   90.00
_cell.angle_gamma   90.00
#
_symmetry.space_group_name_H-M   'P 1'
#
loop_
_entity.id
_entity.type
_entity.pdbx_description
1 polymer ?
#
loop_
_entity_poly.entity_id
_entity_poly.type
_entity_poly.pdbx_seq_one_letter_code
_entity_poly.pdbx_strand_id
1 'polypeptide(L)'
;MIKYILLVVLLTSSLEGLKLHKKRTNFENVPKFKTLYTDQYLDHFNKRDDRTYKQRFLVNDEWFNPNDGPVFFYAGNEGDIESFWNNTGFMFDIAPVFQALVVFPEHRYYGESLPFGDSSFDQDKIGFLSVEQTMADYAVLLTKLQQDYNLCRKKNPIIAFGGSYGGILAAYMRYKYPNIVRGALAASAPIYLTAGLAPSTLFFQDVTNDFDKEPGCVPLVRQAFDAMENAAKQGDYKLLSEKFKLCEPISDAAGYKHLLLWMRNAFTIMAMVDYPYPASFLGDLPAWPVRFACQQLVNDTAKGVDILSSFKNLASILYNDTSKCFDIYEQFIECADPTSCGLGNDAKSWDYQACTELNTVQETNGVSDMFPVISYNEELREQYCLKTWGVKVRKEWPSIQFWGKHIKTATNIVFSNGLLDPWHNGGPLTNVSDSLVAVIIEDGAHHLDLRGSDPNDPQSVKIARYLEIEQIIKWIEEARKEPCEKF
;
A
#
# COMPACT_ATOMS: atom_id res chain seq x y z
N MET A 1 -33.49 20.43 -2.80
CA MET A 1 -33.21 20.35 -1.35
C MET A 1 -34.09 19.29 -0.66
N ILE A 2 -35.38 19.26 -0.76
CA ILE A 2 -36.28 18.31 -0.08
C ILE A 2 -36.10 16.86 -0.58
N LYS A 3 -35.83 16.62 -1.86
CA LYS A 3 -35.53 15.28 -2.42
C LYS A 3 -34.20 14.69 -1.92
N TYR A 4 -33.20 15.53 -1.64
CA TYR A 4 -31.92 15.09 -1.09
C TYR A 4 -32.00 14.70 0.39
N ILE A 5 -32.80 15.41 1.16
CA ILE A 5 -33.05 15.10 2.58
C ILE A 5 -33.82 13.79 2.72
N LEU A 6 -34.76 13.46 1.82
CA LEU A 6 -35.46 12.17 1.84
C LEU A 6 -34.57 10.99 1.42
N LEU A 7 -33.62 11.22 0.51
CA LEU A 7 -32.64 10.16 0.11
C LEU A 7 -31.63 9.88 1.24
N VAL A 8 -31.17 10.93 1.93
CA VAL A 8 -30.28 10.80 3.09
C VAL A 8 -31.01 10.13 4.27
N VAL A 9 -32.28 10.47 4.52
CA VAL A 9 -33.08 9.82 5.57
C VAL A 9 -33.42 8.38 5.21
N LEU A 10 -33.63 8.04 3.95
CA LEU A 10 -33.83 6.65 3.50
C LEU A 10 -32.54 5.84 3.53
N LEU A 11 -31.38 6.45 3.28
CA LEU A 11 -30.07 5.81 3.42
C LEU A 11 -29.67 5.64 4.89
N THR A 12 -29.96 6.62 5.76
CA THR A 12 -29.71 6.46 7.20
C THR A 12 -30.65 5.44 7.83
N SER A 13 -31.92 5.37 7.44
CA SER A 13 -32.86 4.36 7.91
C SER A 13 -32.59 2.96 7.34
N SER A 14 -32.03 2.84 6.13
CA SER A 14 -31.56 1.56 5.59
C SER A 14 -30.19 1.15 6.15
N LEU A 15 -29.35 2.08 6.58
CA LEU A 15 -28.10 1.81 7.31
C LEU A 15 -28.34 1.48 8.78
N GLU A 16 -29.37 2.03 9.44
CA GLU A 16 -29.81 1.57 10.77
C GLU A 16 -30.54 0.22 10.72
N GLY A 17 -31.14 -0.15 9.59
CA GLY A 17 -31.70 -1.47 9.31
C GLY A 17 -30.65 -2.53 8.91
N LEU A 18 -29.50 -2.13 8.45
CA LEU A 18 -28.30 -2.95 8.35
C LEU A 18 -27.78 -3.17 9.79
N LYS A 19 -28.36 -4.13 10.49
CA LYS A 19 -27.66 -4.77 11.60
C LYS A 19 -26.36 -5.31 11.04
N LEU A 20 -25.29 -4.50 11.10
CA LEU A 20 -23.92 -4.93 10.86
C LEU A 20 -23.63 -6.05 11.86
N HIS A 21 -23.87 -7.29 11.41
CA HIS A 21 -23.78 -8.47 12.21
C HIS A 21 -22.36 -8.96 12.27
N LYS A 22 -21.92 -9.11 13.51
CA LYS A 22 -20.84 -9.97 13.99
C LYS A 22 -19.41 -9.46 13.83
N LYS A 23 -18.72 -9.48 14.99
CA LYS A 23 -17.28 -9.46 15.12
C LYS A 23 -16.60 -10.19 13.95
N ARG A 24 -16.02 -9.44 13.01
CA ARG A 24 -15.00 -9.97 12.12
C ARG A 24 -13.72 -10.06 12.93
N THR A 25 -13.55 -11.15 13.61
CA THR A 25 -12.24 -11.62 14.04
C THR A 25 -11.96 -12.84 13.18
N ASN A 26 -10.91 -12.75 12.35
CA ASN A 26 -10.38 -13.79 11.47
C ASN A 26 -11.08 -13.94 10.10
N PHE A 27 -10.31 -14.41 9.13
CA PHE A 27 -10.60 -14.72 7.72
C PHE A 27 -11.91 -15.50 7.42
N GLU A 28 -12.71 -15.82 8.41
CA GLU A 28 -13.94 -16.62 8.29
C GLU A 28 -15.08 -15.96 7.51
N ASN A 29 -14.98 -14.65 7.20
CA ASN A 29 -16.06 -13.92 6.53
C ASN A 29 -15.61 -13.14 5.27
N VAL A 30 -14.43 -13.43 4.71
CA VAL A 30 -14.01 -12.85 3.43
C VAL A 30 -14.87 -13.48 2.32
N PRO A 31 -15.47 -12.70 1.41
CA PRO A 31 -16.28 -13.24 0.33
C PRO A 31 -15.48 -14.21 -0.53
N LYS A 32 -16.14 -15.27 -1.01
CA LYS A 32 -15.51 -16.21 -1.93
C LYS A 32 -15.24 -15.54 -3.27
N PHE A 33 -14.22 -16.01 -3.97
CA PHE A 33 -13.90 -15.57 -5.32
C PHE A 33 -13.77 -16.78 -6.27
N LYS A 34 -13.85 -16.47 -7.56
CA LYS A 34 -13.46 -17.37 -8.64
C LYS A 34 -12.08 -16.92 -9.10
N THR A 35 -11.12 -17.83 -9.17
CA THR A 35 -9.81 -17.57 -9.79
C THR A 35 -9.93 -17.83 -11.29
N LEU A 36 -9.62 -16.81 -12.07
CA LEU A 36 -9.67 -16.86 -13.53
C LEU A 36 -8.34 -16.37 -14.12
N TYR A 37 -8.11 -16.71 -15.38
CA TYR A 37 -6.90 -16.32 -16.11
C TYR A 37 -7.27 -15.73 -17.46
N THR A 38 -6.51 -14.73 -17.90
CA THR A 38 -6.62 -14.16 -19.23
C THR A 38 -5.26 -14.09 -19.89
N ASP A 39 -5.23 -14.17 -21.22
CA ASP A 39 -4.01 -13.92 -21.98
C ASP A 39 -3.78 -12.42 -22.08
N GLN A 40 -2.58 -12.00 -21.72
CA GLN A 40 -2.11 -10.62 -21.87
C GLN A 40 -0.89 -10.59 -22.77
N TYR A 41 -0.78 -9.57 -23.62
CA TYR A 41 0.46 -9.37 -24.35
C TYR A 41 1.62 -9.10 -23.41
N LEU A 42 2.77 -9.71 -23.68
CA LEU A 42 4.00 -9.44 -22.95
C LEU A 42 4.39 -7.96 -23.09
N ASP A 43 4.29 -7.44 -24.31
CA ASP A 43 4.50 -6.02 -24.62
C ASP A 43 3.31 -5.45 -25.42
N HIS A 44 2.46 -4.67 -24.75
CA HIS A 44 1.29 -4.04 -25.34
C HIS A 44 1.62 -2.99 -26.40
N PHE A 45 2.85 -2.47 -26.38
CA PHE A 45 3.28 -1.35 -27.22
C PHE A 45 4.12 -1.76 -28.41
N ASN A 46 4.68 -2.98 -28.40
CA ASN A 46 5.47 -3.52 -29.50
C ASN A 46 4.62 -4.46 -30.40
N LYS A 47 4.14 -3.92 -31.51
CA LYS A 47 3.28 -4.66 -32.46
C LYS A 47 4.01 -5.80 -33.21
N ARG A 48 5.30 -6.02 -32.98
CA ARG A 48 6.07 -7.12 -33.53
C ARG A 48 6.26 -8.28 -32.56
N ASP A 49 5.83 -8.10 -31.31
CA ASP A 49 5.93 -9.10 -30.25
C ASP A 49 4.52 -9.65 -29.95
N ASP A 50 4.24 -10.85 -30.44
CA ASP A 50 2.95 -11.53 -30.22
C ASP A 50 2.97 -12.46 -29.00
N ARG A 51 4.05 -12.45 -28.21
CA ARG A 51 4.14 -13.28 -27.01
C ARG A 51 3.10 -12.84 -25.99
N THR A 52 2.54 -13.81 -25.29
CA THR A 52 1.54 -13.58 -24.24
C THR A 52 1.93 -14.33 -22.99
N TYR A 53 1.33 -13.91 -21.88
CA TYR A 53 1.42 -14.62 -20.60
C TYR A 53 0.02 -14.74 -19.98
N LYS A 54 -0.13 -15.61 -18.99
CA LYS A 54 -1.38 -15.78 -18.23
C LYS A 54 -1.39 -14.84 -17.04
N GLN A 55 -2.30 -13.85 -17.06
CA GLN A 55 -2.58 -13.01 -15.90
C GLN A 55 -3.69 -13.63 -15.07
N ARG A 56 -3.44 -13.82 -13.79
CA ARG A 56 -4.46 -14.24 -12.81
C ARG A 56 -5.35 -13.07 -12.44
N PHE A 57 -6.63 -13.33 -12.21
CA PHE A 57 -7.54 -12.35 -11.59
C PHE A 57 -8.63 -13.05 -10.79
N LEU A 58 -9.14 -12.36 -9.76
CA LEU A 58 -10.18 -12.86 -8.89
C LEU A 58 -11.49 -12.13 -9.18
N VAL A 59 -12.61 -12.87 -9.14
CA VAL A 59 -13.94 -12.31 -9.42
C VAL A 59 -14.93 -12.80 -8.36
N ASN A 60 -15.74 -11.88 -7.85
CA ASN A 60 -16.98 -12.21 -7.17
C ASN A 60 -18.16 -11.56 -7.92
N ASP A 61 -19.08 -12.40 -8.37
CA ASP A 61 -20.31 -12.00 -9.08
C ASP A 61 -21.58 -12.35 -8.28
N GLU A 62 -21.45 -12.71 -7.01
CA GLU A 62 -22.56 -13.12 -6.17
C GLU A 62 -23.65 -12.03 -6.02
N TRP A 63 -23.21 -10.79 -5.94
CA TRP A 63 -24.11 -9.64 -5.77
C TRP A 63 -24.46 -8.95 -7.08
N PHE A 64 -23.83 -9.35 -8.17
CA PHE A 64 -23.84 -8.58 -9.41
C PHE A 64 -25.20 -8.56 -10.10
N ASN A 65 -25.70 -7.35 -10.37
CA ASN A 65 -26.84 -7.12 -11.24
C ASN A 65 -26.38 -6.63 -12.63
N PRO A 66 -26.46 -7.43 -13.68
CA PRO A 66 -25.96 -7.05 -15.00
C PRO A 66 -26.77 -5.91 -15.65
N ASN A 67 -27.96 -5.57 -15.12
CA ASN A 67 -28.78 -4.52 -15.69
C ASN A 67 -28.28 -3.11 -15.36
N ASP A 68 -27.73 -2.91 -14.14
CA ASP A 68 -27.34 -1.58 -13.67
C ASP A 68 -26.28 -1.57 -12.54
N GLY A 69 -25.80 -2.75 -12.10
CA GLY A 69 -24.73 -2.85 -11.12
C GLY A 69 -23.38 -2.37 -11.69
N PRO A 70 -22.61 -1.55 -10.97
CA PRO A 70 -21.27 -1.13 -11.39
C PRO A 70 -20.27 -2.28 -11.34
N VAL A 71 -19.09 -2.05 -11.91
CA VAL A 71 -17.92 -2.91 -11.69
C VAL A 71 -17.01 -2.21 -10.68
N PHE A 72 -16.72 -2.87 -9.57
CA PHE A 72 -15.72 -2.47 -8.60
C PHE A 72 -14.41 -3.19 -8.92
N PHE A 73 -13.46 -2.42 -9.41
CA PHE A 73 -12.17 -2.90 -9.87
C PHE A 73 -11.10 -2.49 -8.87
N TYR A 74 -10.44 -3.45 -8.24
CA TYR A 74 -9.27 -3.20 -7.40
C TYR A 74 -8.02 -3.23 -8.28
N ALA A 75 -7.23 -2.17 -8.32
CA ALA A 75 -5.97 -2.12 -9.02
C ALA A 75 -4.93 -2.94 -8.23
N GLY A 76 -4.70 -4.17 -8.65
CA GLY A 76 -3.75 -5.07 -7.99
C GLY A 76 -2.36 -4.44 -7.91
N ASN A 77 -1.74 -4.54 -6.77
CA ASN A 77 -0.46 -3.91 -6.47
C ASN A 77 0.66 -4.94 -6.20
N GLU A 78 1.66 -4.55 -5.44
CA GLU A 78 2.97 -5.21 -5.30
C GLU A 78 2.94 -6.50 -4.46
N GLY A 79 2.11 -7.47 -4.84
CA GLY A 79 2.04 -8.75 -4.15
C GLY A 79 1.00 -9.71 -4.74
N ASP A 80 0.90 -10.87 -4.13
CA ASP A 80 -0.13 -11.87 -4.43
C ASP A 80 -1.53 -11.28 -4.24
N ILE A 81 -2.37 -11.39 -5.25
CA ILE A 81 -3.69 -10.75 -5.27
C ILE A 81 -4.65 -11.32 -4.22
N GLU A 82 -4.48 -12.56 -3.79
CA GLU A 82 -5.29 -13.14 -2.70
C GLU A 82 -4.97 -12.47 -1.36
N SER A 83 -3.73 -12.05 -1.16
CA SER A 83 -3.35 -11.26 0.03
C SER A 83 -4.13 -9.95 0.10
N PHE A 84 -4.26 -9.24 -1.02
CA PHE A 84 -5.04 -8.00 -1.09
C PHE A 84 -6.54 -8.26 -0.97
N TRP A 85 -7.06 -9.32 -1.60
CA TRP A 85 -8.46 -9.74 -1.41
C TRP A 85 -8.78 -9.98 0.07
N ASN A 86 -7.94 -10.72 0.76
CA ASN A 86 -8.15 -11.07 2.16
C ASN A 86 -8.01 -9.88 3.13
N ASN A 87 -7.27 -8.84 2.74
CA ASN A 87 -7.02 -7.66 3.58
C ASN A 87 -7.82 -6.41 3.18
N THR A 88 -8.55 -6.44 2.07
CA THR A 88 -9.53 -5.43 1.68
C THR A 88 -10.90 -5.80 2.26
N GLY A 89 -11.75 -4.82 2.53
CA GLY A 89 -13.07 -5.09 3.09
C GLY A 89 -14.12 -4.07 2.71
N PHE A 90 -13.77 -2.78 2.59
CA PHE A 90 -14.71 -1.73 2.24
C PHE A 90 -15.48 -2.02 0.93
N MET A 91 -14.78 -2.49 -0.11
CA MET A 91 -15.42 -2.87 -1.36
C MET A 91 -16.48 -3.96 -1.14
N PHE A 92 -16.21 -4.92 -0.27
CA PHE A 92 -17.15 -6.01 0.04
C PHE A 92 -18.31 -5.56 0.93
N ASP A 93 -18.10 -4.57 1.78
CA ASP A 93 -19.17 -4.00 2.60
C ASP A 93 -20.21 -3.26 1.73
N ILE A 94 -19.75 -2.60 0.66
CA ILE A 94 -20.63 -1.80 -0.22
C ILE A 94 -21.10 -2.56 -1.48
N ALA A 95 -20.38 -3.59 -1.96
CA ALA A 95 -20.73 -4.31 -3.18
C ALA A 95 -22.17 -4.88 -3.19
N PRO A 96 -22.71 -5.45 -2.10
CA PRO A 96 -24.10 -5.91 -2.06
C PRO A 96 -25.11 -4.77 -2.25
N VAL A 97 -24.82 -3.59 -1.70
CA VAL A 97 -25.71 -2.39 -1.80
C VAL A 97 -25.75 -1.86 -3.22
N PHE A 98 -24.59 -1.81 -3.88
CA PHE A 98 -24.48 -1.36 -5.27
C PHE A 98 -24.79 -2.46 -6.28
N GLN A 99 -24.97 -3.70 -5.83
CA GLN A 99 -25.12 -4.88 -6.68
C GLN A 99 -23.94 -4.99 -7.68
N ALA A 100 -22.72 -4.80 -7.18
CA ALA A 100 -21.52 -4.66 -7.99
C ALA A 100 -20.89 -6.02 -8.36
N LEU A 101 -20.29 -6.07 -9.55
CA LEU A 101 -19.29 -7.07 -9.92
C LEU A 101 -17.95 -6.66 -9.29
N VAL A 102 -17.31 -7.53 -8.51
CA VAL A 102 -16.01 -7.24 -7.89
C VAL A 102 -14.91 -7.97 -8.64
N VAL A 103 -13.86 -7.26 -9.04
CA VAL A 103 -12.75 -7.77 -9.87
C VAL A 103 -11.42 -7.31 -9.30
N PHE A 104 -10.52 -8.25 -9.06
CA PHE A 104 -9.15 -8.03 -8.57
C PHE A 104 -8.15 -8.68 -9.52
N PRO A 105 -7.63 -7.99 -10.54
CA PRO A 105 -6.51 -8.51 -11.33
C PRO A 105 -5.21 -8.47 -10.53
N GLU A 106 -4.40 -9.48 -10.75
CA GLU A 106 -3.04 -9.51 -10.24
C GLU A 106 -2.11 -8.69 -11.13
N HIS A 107 -1.19 -7.99 -10.51
CA HIS A 107 -0.17 -7.24 -11.22
C HIS A 107 0.84 -8.18 -11.89
N ARG A 108 1.25 -7.88 -13.15
CA ARG A 108 2.34 -8.65 -13.80
C ARG A 108 3.58 -8.67 -12.91
N TYR A 109 4.32 -9.77 -12.93
CA TYR A 109 5.52 -10.05 -12.14
C TYR A 109 5.30 -10.21 -10.63
N TYR A 110 4.04 -10.19 -10.15
CA TYR A 110 3.71 -10.47 -8.75
C TYR A 110 2.84 -11.72 -8.65
N GLY A 111 2.89 -12.36 -7.48
CA GLY A 111 2.11 -13.57 -7.20
C GLY A 111 2.37 -14.68 -8.24
N GLU A 112 1.29 -15.12 -8.91
CA GLU A 112 1.34 -16.15 -9.97
C GLU A 112 1.45 -15.56 -11.40
N SER A 113 1.26 -14.25 -11.58
CA SER A 113 1.26 -13.60 -12.89
C SER A 113 2.67 -13.29 -13.38
N LEU A 114 3.51 -14.34 -13.43
CA LEU A 114 4.91 -14.29 -13.84
C LEU A 114 5.05 -14.63 -15.34
N PRO A 115 5.39 -13.64 -16.20
CA PRO A 115 5.43 -13.84 -17.65
C PRO A 115 6.38 -14.95 -18.14
N PHE A 116 7.43 -15.23 -17.39
CA PHE A 116 8.44 -16.24 -17.71
C PHE A 116 8.64 -17.28 -16.57
N GLY A 117 7.64 -17.42 -15.67
CA GLY A 117 7.78 -18.27 -14.49
C GLY A 117 8.96 -17.82 -13.63
N ASP A 118 9.73 -18.77 -13.09
CA ASP A 118 10.88 -18.48 -12.22
C ASP A 118 11.97 -17.62 -12.86
N SER A 119 12.05 -17.60 -14.20
CA SER A 119 13.02 -16.80 -14.94
C SER A 119 12.55 -15.36 -15.23
N SER A 120 11.38 -14.95 -14.71
CA SER A 120 10.86 -13.58 -14.88
C SER A 120 11.81 -12.50 -14.38
N PHE A 121 12.64 -12.81 -13.41
CA PHE A 121 13.59 -11.88 -12.76
C PHE A 121 14.97 -11.82 -13.43
N ASP A 122 15.19 -12.56 -14.54
CA ASP A 122 16.41 -12.44 -15.31
C ASP A 122 16.50 -11.03 -15.94
N GLN A 123 17.69 -10.47 -16.02
CA GLN A 123 17.89 -9.08 -16.50
C GLN A 123 17.36 -8.81 -17.91
N ASP A 124 17.35 -9.82 -18.79
CA ASP A 124 16.82 -9.72 -20.16
C ASP A 124 15.29 -9.86 -20.24
N LYS A 125 14.62 -10.23 -19.14
CA LYS A 125 13.19 -10.51 -19.07
C LYS A 125 12.41 -9.55 -18.19
N ILE A 126 13.01 -9.05 -17.12
CA ILE A 126 12.33 -8.19 -16.14
C ILE A 126 11.91 -6.84 -16.75
N GLY A 127 12.49 -6.43 -17.85
CA GLY A 127 12.20 -5.14 -18.50
C GLY A 127 10.76 -4.95 -19.00
N PHE A 128 9.93 -6.00 -19.01
CA PHE A 128 8.49 -5.89 -19.30
C PHE A 128 7.66 -5.56 -18.04
N LEU A 129 8.28 -5.47 -16.86
CA LEU A 129 7.66 -4.94 -15.65
C LEU A 129 7.68 -3.41 -15.72
N SER A 130 6.53 -2.82 -15.98
CA SER A 130 6.33 -1.38 -15.88
C SER A 130 4.88 -1.02 -15.54
N VAL A 131 4.69 0.16 -14.96
CA VAL A 131 3.36 0.72 -14.65
C VAL A 131 2.52 0.82 -15.92
N GLU A 132 3.10 1.25 -17.06
CA GLU A 132 2.40 1.37 -18.33
C GLU A 132 1.89 0.02 -18.84
N GLN A 133 2.73 -1.00 -18.79
CA GLN A 133 2.35 -2.36 -19.21
C GLN A 133 1.24 -2.91 -18.30
N THR A 134 1.36 -2.71 -16.98
CA THR A 134 0.36 -3.14 -16.00
C THR A 134 -0.99 -2.47 -16.21
N MET A 135 -0.99 -1.16 -16.44
CA MET A 135 -2.23 -0.45 -16.76
C MET A 135 -2.86 -0.91 -18.08
N ALA A 136 -2.04 -1.27 -19.06
CA ALA A 136 -2.52 -1.84 -20.32
C ALA A 136 -3.15 -3.23 -20.11
N ASP A 137 -2.56 -4.08 -19.25
CA ASP A 137 -3.18 -5.34 -18.83
C ASP A 137 -4.56 -5.12 -18.24
N TYR A 138 -4.67 -4.16 -17.31
CA TYR A 138 -5.96 -3.85 -16.68
C TYR A 138 -6.98 -3.31 -17.67
N ALA A 139 -6.57 -2.45 -18.58
CA ALA A 139 -7.44 -1.90 -19.60
C ALA A 139 -7.97 -3.00 -20.52
N VAL A 140 -7.12 -3.94 -20.96
CA VAL A 140 -7.50 -5.09 -21.80
C VAL A 140 -8.47 -6.01 -21.04
N LEU A 141 -8.14 -6.37 -19.78
CA LEU A 141 -9.01 -7.20 -18.95
C LEU A 141 -10.39 -6.57 -18.76
N LEU A 142 -10.45 -5.28 -18.37
CA LEU A 142 -11.71 -4.59 -18.12
C LEU A 142 -12.56 -4.49 -19.41
N THR A 143 -11.92 -4.26 -20.55
CA THR A 143 -12.62 -4.26 -21.85
C THR A 143 -13.16 -5.65 -22.19
N LYS A 144 -12.38 -6.70 -21.94
CA LYS A 144 -12.82 -8.08 -22.12
C LYS A 144 -14.02 -8.42 -21.23
N LEU A 145 -13.96 -8.04 -19.93
CA LEU A 145 -15.07 -8.27 -19.02
C LEU A 145 -16.34 -7.53 -19.44
N GLN A 146 -16.21 -6.32 -19.99
CA GLN A 146 -17.37 -5.61 -20.57
C GLN A 146 -18.03 -6.41 -21.72
N GLN A 147 -17.23 -7.08 -22.53
CA GLN A 147 -17.75 -7.96 -23.61
C GLN A 147 -18.35 -9.25 -23.04
N ASP A 148 -17.63 -9.95 -22.17
CA ASP A 148 -18.02 -11.24 -21.60
C ASP A 148 -19.33 -11.15 -20.79
N TYR A 149 -19.53 -10.07 -20.04
CA TYR A 149 -20.73 -9.81 -19.23
C TYR A 149 -21.77 -8.94 -19.97
N ASN A 150 -21.54 -8.59 -21.26
CA ASN A 150 -22.39 -7.72 -22.07
C ASN A 150 -22.72 -6.39 -21.36
N LEU A 151 -21.71 -5.79 -20.71
CA LEU A 151 -21.85 -4.56 -19.95
C LEU A 151 -21.92 -3.34 -20.85
N CYS A 152 -22.49 -2.26 -20.32
CA CYS A 152 -22.51 -0.98 -21.01
C CYS A 152 -22.09 0.13 -20.03
N ARG A 153 -21.25 1.04 -20.49
CA ARG A 153 -20.62 2.10 -19.67
C ARG A 153 -21.61 2.92 -18.86
N LYS A 154 -22.81 3.18 -19.40
CA LYS A 154 -23.88 3.92 -18.72
C LYS A 154 -24.46 3.15 -17.53
N LYS A 155 -24.70 1.85 -17.70
CA LYS A 155 -25.39 1.03 -16.71
C LYS A 155 -24.42 0.41 -15.71
N ASN A 156 -23.25 0.03 -16.20
CA ASN A 156 -22.24 -0.72 -15.47
C ASN A 156 -20.90 0.07 -15.44
N PRO A 157 -20.87 1.27 -14.86
CA PRO A 157 -19.64 2.06 -14.80
C PRO A 157 -18.58 1.33 -13.97
N ILE A 158 -17.33 1.46 -14.38
CA ILE A 158 -16.20 0.89 -13.67
C ILE A 158 -15.64 1.92 -12.69
N ILE A 159 -15.58 1.56 -11.43
CA ILE A 159 -14.98 2.36 -10.35
C ILE A 159 -13.71 1.62 -9.89
N ALA A 160 -12.58 2.30 -9.98
CA ALA A 160 -11.30 1.78 -9.52
C ALA A 160 -11.10 2.03 -8.03
N PHE A 161 -10.51 1.07 -7.35
CA PHE A 161 -10.09 1.14 -5.95
C PHE A 161 -8.64 0.70 -5.86
N GLY A 162 -7.90 1.24 -4.93
CA GLY A 162 -6.57 0.76 -4.61
C GLY A 162 -6.00 1.46 -3.38
N GLY A 163 -5.14 0.76 -2.66
CA GLY A 163 -4.39 1.30 -1.53
C GLY A 163 -2.90 1.35 -1.85
N SER A 164 -2.16 2.34 -1.30
CA SER A 164 -0.72 2.44 -1.49
C SER A 164 -0.34 2.56 -2.98
N TYR A 165 0.57 1.74 -3.47
CA TYR A 165 0.88 1.63 -4.89
C TYR A 165 -0.35 1.27 -5.74
N GLY A 166 -1.24 0.40 -5.25
CA GLY A 166 -2.54 0.14 -5.91
C GLY A 166 -3.41 1.40 -5.99
N GLY A 167 -3.33 2.30 -5.01
CA GLY A 167 -3.96 3.62 -5.05
C GLY A 167 -3.36 4.53 -6.13
N ILE A 168 -2.03 4.49 -6.30
CA ILE A 168 -1.35 5.16 -7.42
C ILE A 168 -1.89 4.61 -8.75
N LEU A 169 -1.96 3.29 -8.91
CA LEU A 169 -2.46 2.64 -10.12
C LEU A 169 -3.94 2.99 -10.38
N ALA A 170 -4.79 3.02 -9.34
CA ALA A 170 -6.19 3.41 -9.48
C ALA A 170 -6.33 4.85 -10.00
N ALA A 171 -5.55 5.79 -9.44
CA ALA A 171 -5.50 7.18 -9.92
C ALA A 171 -4.99 7.25 -11.37
N TYR A 172 -3.91 6.53 -11.70
CA TYR A 172 -3.34 6.51 -13.04
C TYR A 172 -4.26 5.86 -14.06
N MET A 173 -5.00 4.83 -13.70
CA MET A 173 -6.06 4.26 -14.55
C MET A 173 -7.13 5.31 -14.88
N ARG A 174 -7.52 6.14 -13.90
CA ARG A 174 -8.44 7.25 -14.17
C ARG A 174 -7.82 8.34 -15.05
N TYR A 175 -6.51 8.63 -14.93
CA TYR A 175 -5.83 9.61 -15.78
C TYR A 175 -5.72 9.14 -17.24
N LYS A 176 -5.29 7.89 -17.43
CA LYS A 176 -4.87 7.37 -18.75
C LYS A 176 -5.98 6.66 -19.50
N TYR A 177 -6.93 6.08 -18.77
CA TYR A 177 -8.06 5.33 -19.36
C TYR A 177 -9.42 5.86 -18.88
N PRO A 178 -9.69 7.20 -18.99
CA PRO A 178 -10.94 7.78 -18.55
C PRO A 178 -12.15 7.30 -19.36
N ASN A 179 -11.89 6.70 -20.51
CA ASN A 179 -12.87 6.01 -21.34
C ASN A 179 -13.29 4.64 -20.76
N ILE A 180 -12.51 4.04 -19.85
CA ILE A 180 -12.80 2.76 -19.19
C ILE A 180 -13.22 3.00 -17.76
N VAL A 181 -12.37 3.67 -16.95
CA VAL A 181 -12.58 3.92 -15.53
C VAL A 181 -13.31 5.23 -15.31
N ARG A 182 -14.46 5.19 -14.63
CA ARG A 182 -15.31 6.36 -14.42
C ARG A 182 -14.90 7.21 -13.23
N GLY A 183 -14.42 6.59 -12.18
CA GLY A 183 -13.90 7.23 -10.99
C GLY A 183 -12.92 6.33 -10.26
N ALA A 184 -12.12 6.90 -9.37
CA ALA A 184 -11.11 6.16 -8.60
C ALA A 184 -11.08 6.58 -7.13
N LEU A 185 -11.03 5.60 -6.24
CA LEU A 185 -10.64 5.76 -4.84
C LEU A 185 -9.18 5.36 -4.70
N ALA A 186 -8.32 6.33 -4.48
CA ALA A 186 -6.86 6.22 -4.35
C ALA A 186 -6.47 6.45 -2.89
N ALA A 187 -6.54 5.38 -2.08
CA ALA A 187 -6.28 5.46 -0.66
C ALA A 187 -4.78 5.37 -0.37
N SER A 188 -4.28 6.27 0.49
CA SER A 188 -2.85 6.33 0.86
C SER A 188 -1.93 6.28 -0.37
N ALA A 189 -2.28 6.99 -1.43
CA ALA A 189 -1.58 6.96 -2.72
C ALA A 189 -0.49 8.04 -2.78
N PRO A 190 0.81 7.73 -2.58
CA PRO A 190 1.88 8.71 -2.47
C PRO A 190 2.39 9.17 -3.85
N ILE A 191 1.49 9.65 -4.71
CA ILE A 191 1.78 10.03 -6.11
C ILE A 191 2.84 11.13 -6.28
N TYR A 192 3.01 11.98 -5.28
CA TYR A 192 4.04 13.03 -5.30
C TYR A 192 5.39 12.52 -4.80
N LEU A 193 5.37 11.69 -3.76
CA LEU A 193 6.59 11.12 -3.21
C LEU A 193 7.26 10.19 -4.22
N THR A 194 6.50 9.25 -4.80
CA THR A 194 7.01 8.32 -5.82
C THR A 194 7.38 8.99 -7.15
N ALA A 195 6.97 10.23 -7.36
CA ALA A 195 7.43 11.07 -8.47
C ALA A 195 8.65 11.96 -8.11
N GLY A 196 9.22 11.82 -6.92
CA GLY A 196 10.36 12.63 -6.45
C GLY A 196 10.01 14.09 -6.17
N LEU A 197 8.75 14.39 -5.83
CA LEU A 197 8.23 15.74 -5.65
C LEU A 197 7.99 16.10 -4.17
N ALA A 198 8.34 15.21 -3.26
CA ALA A 198 8.32 15.40 -1.82
C ALA A 198 9.75 15.36 -1.24
N PRO A 199 10.02 15.99 -0.08
CA PRO A 199 11.31 15.91 0.59
C PRO A 199 11.70 14.46 0.95
N SER A 200 12.97 14.09 0.78
CA SER A 200 13.50 12.74 1.07
C SER A 200 13.46 12.36 2.56
N THR A 201 13.33 13.33 3.47
CA THR A 201 13.27 13.08 4.92
C THR A 201 11.85 12.93 5.46
N LEU A 202 10.83 13.12 4.63
CA LEU A 202 9.45 13.28 5.08
C LEU A 202 8.86 11.98 5.64
N PHE A 203 9.11 10.86 4.97
CA PHE A 203 8.56 9.57 5.37
C PHE A 203 8.98 9.15 6.79
N PHE A 204 10.27 9.21 7.10
CA PHE A 204 10.77 8.84 8.44
C PHE A 204 10.45 9.88 9.52
N GLN A 205 10.23 11.13 9.13
CA GLN A 205 9.65 12.13 10.01
C GLN A 205 8.21 11.76 10.39
N ASP A 206 7.39 11.30 9.42
CA ASP A 206 6.02 10.90 9.67
C ASP A 206 5.95 9.61 10.51
N VAL A 207 6.84 8.63 10.29
CA VAL A 207 7.02 7.51 11.22
C VAL A 207 7.28 8.02 12.64
N THR A 208 8.18 8.97 12.80
CA THR A 208 8.52 9.52 14.11
C THR A 208 7.35 10.26 14.75
N ASN A 209 6.60 11.03 13.97
CA ASN A 209 5.42 11.77 14.43
C ASN A 209 4.34 10.85 15.00
N ASP A 210 4.20 9.65 14.47
CA ASP A 210 3.27 8.66 14.99
C ASP A 210 3.72 8.12 16.36
N PHE A 211 4.99 7.74 16.49
CA PHE A 211 5.58 7.31 17.76
C PHE A 211 5.64 8.44 18.82
N ASP A 212 5.73 9.71 18.42
CA ASP A 212 5.79 10.86 19.35
C ASP A 212 4.44 11.15 20.02
N LYS A 213 3.35 10.59 19.49
CA LYS A 213 2.04 10.63 20.16
C LYS A 213 2.03 9.84 21.47
N GLU A 214 2.95 8.90 21.65
CA GLU A 214 3.09 8.11 22.86
C GLU A 214 4.17 8.69 23.78
N PRO A 215 3.79 9.21 24.97
CA PRO A 215 4.70 9.96 25.85
C PRO A 215 5.95 9.18 26.25
N GLY A 216 7.11 9.78 26.04
CA GLY A 216 8.42 9.23 26.44
C GLY A 216 8.99 8.19 25.46
N CYS A 217 8.29 7.83 24.41
CA CYS A 217 8.71 6.81 23.45
C CYS A 217 9.93 7.25 22.62
N VAL A 218 9.80 8.34 21.87
CA VAL A 218 10.83 8.83 20.95
C VAL A 218 12.18 9.06 21.63
N PRO A 219 12.28 9.70 22.82
CA PRO A 219 13.55 9.82 23.54
C PRO A 219 14.22 8.46 23.85
N LEU A 220 13.45 7.45 24.23
CA LEU A 220 13.98 6.11 24.52
C LEU A 220 14.42 5.38 23.24
N VAL A 221 13.69 5.56 22.13
CA VAL A 221 14.09 5.02 20.82
C VAL A 221 15.43 5.62 20.39
N ARG A 222 15.60 6.95 20.50
CA ARG A 222 16.88 7.63 20.23
C ARG A 222 17.99 7.07 21.11
N GLN A 223 17.77 6.96 22.42
CA GLN A 223 18.74 6.40 23.37
C GLN A 223 19.15 4.96 22.99
N ALA A 224 18.21 4.14 22.51
CA ALA A 224 18.50 2.78 22.10
C ALA A 224 19.34 2.73 20.83
N PHE A 225 19.04 3.54 19.83
CA PHE A 225 19.87 3.67 18.63
C PHE A 225 21.26 4.22 18.95
N ASP A 226 21.39 5.21 19.83
CA ASP A 226 22.68 5.72 20.32
C ASP A 226 23.51 4.62 21.00
N ALA A 227 22.86 3.77 21.80
CA ALA A 227 23.53 2.63 22.44
C ALA A 227 24.02 1.60 21.42
N MET A 228 23.23 1.30 20.37
CA MET A 228 23.64 0.43 19.26
C MET A 228 24.85 1.02 18.50
N GLU A 229 24.78 2.30 18.16
CA GLU A 229 25.84 2.99 17.43
C GLU A 229 27.15 3.04 18.26
N ASN A 230 27.04 3.33 19.57
CA ASN A 230 28.20 3.35 20.47
C ASN A 230 28.87 1.98 20.59
N ALA A 231 28.09 0.90 20.70
CA ALA A 231 28.64 -0.47 20.69
C ALA A 231 29.36 -0.79 19.37
N ALA A 232 28.76 -0.42 18.26
CA ALA A 232 29.36 -0.62 16.93
C ALA A 232 30.66 0.19 16.74
N LYS A 233 30.69 1.46 17.16
CA LYS A 233 31.90 2.31 17.14
C LYS A 233 33.05 1.75 17.98
N GLN A 234 32.73 1.02 19.06
CA GLN A 234 33.71 0.31 19.87
C GLN A 234 34.12 -1.06 19.32
N GLY A 235 33.49 -1.49 18.22
CA GLY A 235 33.69 -2.81 17.62
C GLY A 235 33.05 -3.95 18.42
N ASP A 236 32.16 -3.64 19.36
CA ASP A 236 31.50 -4.65 20.21
C ASP A 236 30.26 -5.25 19.51
N TYR A 237 30.50 -5.81 18.33
CA TYR A 237 29.49 -6.53 17.56
C TYR A 237 28.97 -7.78 18.28
N LYS A 238 29.81 -8.37 19.14
CA LYS A 238 29.40 -9.49 19.96
C LYS A 238 28.31 -9.12 20.95
N LEU A 239 28.45 -8.00 21.64
CA LEU A 239 27.42 -7.47 22.54
C LEU A 239 26.09 -7.29 21.81
N LEU A 240 26.11 -6.68 20.61
CA LEU A 240 24.90 -6.48 19.79
C LEU A 240 24.28 -7.82 19.42
N SER A 241 25.07 -8.79 18.94
CA SER A 241 24.60 -10.12 18.58
C SER A 241 23.92 -10.85 19.75
N GLU A 242 24.52 -10.77 20.95
CA GLU A 242 23.97 -11.37 22.17
C GLU A 242 22.70 -10.66 22.63
N LYS A 243 22.68 -9.32 22.66
CA LYS A 243 21.52 -8.51 23.10
C LYS A 243 20.32 -8.66 22.20
N PHE A 244 20.54 -8.70 20.90
CA PHE A 244 19.47 -8.91 19.89
C PHE A 244 19.17 -10.39 19.66
N LYS A 245 19.92 -11.32 20.28
CA LYS A 245 19.75 -12.77 20.08
C LYS A 245 19.77 -13.16 18.60
N LEU A 246 20.76 -12.71 17.86
CA LEU A 246 20.90 -13.01 16.44
C LEU A 246 21.25 -14.49 16.22
N CYS A 247 20.65 -15.13 15.21
CA CYS A 247 20.99 -16.51 14.81
C CYS A 247 22.42 -16.58 14.27
N GLU A 248 22.78 -15.62 13.42
CA GLU A 248 24.14 -15.44 12.93
C GLU A 248 24.74 -14.17 13.56
N PRO A 249 25.82 -14.29 14.33
CA PRO A 249 26.47 -13.12 14.92
C PRO A 249 27.04 -12.18 13.85
N ILE A 250 26.79 -10.89 14.00
CA ILE A 250 27.44 -9.86 13.17
C ILE A 250 28.87 -9.64 13.63
N SER A 251 29.78 -9.32 12.70
CA SER A 251 31.22 -9.21 12.98
C SER A 251 31.86 -7.91 12.48
N ASP A 252 31.11 -7.09 11.74
CA ASP A 252 31.63 -5.89 11.08
C ASP A 252 30.57 -4.78 10.91
N ALA A 253 30.98 -3.68 10.31
CA ALA A 253 30.11 -2.53 10.07
C ALA A 253 28.95 -2.83 9.07
N ALA A 254 29.13 -3.79 8.17
CA ALA A 254 28.08 -4.17 7.22
C ALA A 254 26.97 -4.95 7.94
N GLY A 255 27.33 -5.90 8.80
CA GLY A 255 26.37 -6.61 9.65
C GLY A 255 25.64 -5.65 10.61
N TYR A 256 26.35 -4.67 11.20
CA TYR A 256 25.73 -3.63 12.02
C TYR A 256 24.73 -2.78 11.21
N LYS A 257 25.11 -2.36 10.01
CA LYS A 257 24.21 -1.61 9.12
C LYS A 257 22.94 -2.42 8.84
N HIS A 258 23.07 -3.70 8.55
CA HIS A 258 21.90 -4.56 8.28
C HIS A 258 20.99 -4.67 9.52
N LEU A 259 21.56 -4.89 10.72
CA LEU A 259 20.82 -4.89 11.99
C LEU A 259 20.08 -3.56 12.22
N LEU A 260 20.73 -2.43 11.92
CA LEU A 260 20.15 -1.10 12.05
C LEU A 260 18.93 -0.93 11.11
N LEU A 261 19.05 -1.37 9.86
CA LEU A 261 17.97 -1.30 8.89
C LEU A 261 16.82 -2.25 9.23
N TRP A 262 17.13 -3.45 9.71
CA TRP A 262 16.14 -4.40 10.23
C TRP A 262 15.35 -3.80 11.41
N MET A 263 16.03 -3.14 12.34
CA MET A 263 15.36 -2.42 13.43
C MET A 263 14.47 -1.29 12.92
N ARG A 264 14.97 -0.43 12.02
CA ARG A 264 14.19 0.67 11.43
C ARG A 264 12.94 0.16 10.73
N ASN A 265 13.04 -0.96 10.02
CA ASN A 265 11.91 -1.58 9.34
C ASN A 265 10.78 -1.97 10.32
N ALA A 266 11.11 -2.41 11.54
CA ALA A 266 10.09 -2.72 12.54
C ALA A 266 9.23 -1.47 12.88
N PHE A 267 9.85 -0.32 13.04
CA PHE A 267 9.14 0.96 13.28
C PHE A 267 8.31 1.37 12.07
N THR A 268 8.86 1.24 10.87
CA THR A 268 8.17 1.54 9.60
C THR A 268 6.87 0.75 9.48
N ILE A 269 6.95 -0.57 9.66
CA ILE A 269 5.78 -1.45 9.51
C ILE A 269 4.75 -1.19 10.61
N MET A 270 5.18 -1.00 11.87
CA MET A 270 4.25 -0.71 12.97
C MET A 270 3.50 0.61 12.73
N ALA A 271 4.15 1.66 12.24
CA ALA A 271 3.49 2.93 11.91
C ALA A 271 2.52 2.77 10.72
N MET A 272 2.93 2.06 9.67
CA MET A 272 2.07 1.82 8.51
C MET A 272 0.76 1.12 8.90
N VAL A 273 0.80 0.15 9.80
CA VAL A 273 -0.38 -0.62 10.19
C VAL A 273 -0.81 -0.36 11.63
N ASP A 274 -0.70 0.89 12.10
CA ASP A 274 -1.18 1.30 13.44
C ASP A 274 -2.72 1.31 13.49
N TYR A 275 -3.28 0.13 13.23
CA TYR A 275 -4.73 -0.08 13.17
C TYR A 275 -5.35 -0.27 14.56
N PRO A 276 -6.64 0.09 14.75
CA PRO A 276 -7.32 -0.01 16.04
C PRO A 276 -7.69 -1.44 16.44
N TYR A 277 -7.31 -2.43 15.65
CA TYR A 277 -7.55 -3.86 15.85
C TYR A 277 -6.35 -4.68 15.36
N PRO A 278 -6.19 -5.94 15.87
CA PRO A 278 -5.12 -6.81 15.37
C PRO A 278 -5.24 -7.08 13.88
N ALA A 279 -4.12 -7.09 13.18
CA ALA A 279 -4.06 -7.32 11.74
C ALA A 279 -2.86 -8.19 11.36
N SER A 280 -3.03 -8.97 10.28
CA SER A 280 -2.00 -9.86 9.70
C SER A 280 -1.70 -9.47 8.25
N PHE A 281 -1.63 -8.16 7.95
CA PHE A 281 -1.41 -7.64 6.59
C PHE A 281 0.08 -7.60 6.23
N LEU A 282 0.88 -6.86 7.01
CA LEU A 282 2.34 -6.76 6.84
C LEU A 282 3.11 -7.45 7.98
N GLY A 283 2.44 -8.25 8.78
CA GLY A 283 2.91 -8.96 9.95
C GLY A 283 1.77 -9.17 10.93
N ASP A 284 1.91 -10.14 11.83
CA ASP A 284 0.92 -10.39 12.88
C ASP A 284 1.09 -9.37 14.01
N LEU A 285 0.39 -8.25 13.91
CA LEU A 285 0.52 -7.13 14.83
C LEU A 285 -0.72 -6.98 15.73
N PRO A 286 -0.51 -6.55 17.01
CA PRO A 286 -1.62 -6.25 17.92
C PRO A 286 -2.39 -5.00 17.47
N ALA A 287 -3.52 -4.71 18.12
CA ALA A 287 -4.19 -3.42 17.98
C ALA A 287 -3.27 -2.29 18.46
N TRP A 288 -3.22 -1.19 17.70
CA TRP A 288 -2.39 -0.02 17.99
C TRP A 288 -0.92 -0.42 18.25
N PRO A 289 -0.23 -1.04 17.28
CA PRO A 289 1.11 -1.58 17.49
C PRO A 289 2.14 -0.51 17.92
N VAL A 290 2.01 0.74 17.48
CA VAL A 290 2.86 1.85 17.92
C VAL A 290 2.69 2.08 19.42
N ARG A 291 1.45 2.23 19.88
CA ARG A 291 1.14 2.39 21.31
C ARG A 291 1.63 1.21 22.13
N PHE A 292 1.37 -0.01 21.65
CA PHE A 292 1.79 -1.24 22.31
C PHE A 292 3.31 -1.31 22.47
N ALA A 293 4.05 -1.01 21.42
CA ALA A 293 5.51 -0.99 21.39
C ALA A 293 6.09 0.07 22.35
N CYS A 294 5.55 1.27 22.31
CA CYS A 294 5.99 2.37 23.18
C CYS A 294 5.74 2.06 24.66
N GLN A 295 4.56 1.56 24.99
CA GLN A 295 4.24 1.17 26.38
C GLN A 295 5.17 0.06 26.88
N GLN A 296 5.49 -0.92 26.03
CA GLN A 296 6.43 -1.97 26.38
C GLN A 296 7.83 -1.39 26.64
N LEU A 297 8.36 -0.54 25.75
CA LEU A 297 9.68 0.07 25.89
C LEU A 297 9.79 0.92 27.16
N VAL A 298 8.79 1.76 27.44
CA VAL A 298 8.73 2.60 28.65
C VAL A 298 8.66 1.74 29.91
N ASN A 299 7.83 0.70 29.92
CA ASN A 299 7.67 -0.19 31.06
C ASN A 299 8.93 -1.04 31.33
N ASP A 300 9.58 -1.56 30.31
CA ASP A 300 10.81 -2.34 30.43
C ASP A 300 11.93 -1.48 31.02
N THR A 301 12.11 -0.27 30.50
CA THR A 301 13.10 0.67 31.00
C THR A 301 12.81 1.08 32.46
N ALA A 302 11.57 1.35 32.82
CA ALA A 302 11.17 1.68 34.18
C ALA A 302 11.43 0.52 35.17
N LYS A 303 11.39 -0.73 34.71
CA LYS A 303 11.75 -1.94 35.49
C LYS A 303 13.24 -2.21 35.55
N GLY A 304 14.07 -1.38 34.92
CA GLY A 304 15.53 -1.54 34.90
C GLY A 304 16.05 -2.58 33.90
N VAL A 305 15.23 -2.97 32.91
CA VAL A 305 15.71 -3.73 31.76
C VAL A 305 16.68 -2.85 30.97
N ASP A 306 17.83 -3.39 30.56
CA ASP A 306 18.77 -2.59 29.76
C ASP A 306 18.18 -2.18 28.42
N ILE A 307 18.58 -1.02 27.92
CA ILE A 307 17.95 -0.39 26.76
C ILE A 307 18.02 -1.24 25.49
N LEU A 308 19.13 -1.96 25.24
CA LEU A 308 19.27 -2.81 24.06
C LEU A 308 18.35 -4.04 24.13
N SER A 309 18.20 -4.63 25.32
CA SER A 309 17.26 -5.74 25.53
C SER A 309 15.81 -5.29 25.41
N SER A 310 15.46 -4.11 25.91
CA SER A 310 14.14 -3.50 25.75
C SER A 310 13.84 -3.23 24.27
N PHE A 311 14.83 -2.75 23.55
CA PHE A 311 14.74 -2.43 22.13
C PHE A 311 14.55 -3.68 21.26
N LYS A 312 15.27 -4.77 21.58
CA LYS A 312 15.04 -6.08 20.97
C LYS A 312 13.59 -6.58 21.24
N ASN A 313 13.08 -6.39 22.46
CA ASN A 313 11.70 -6.76 22.78
C ASN A 313 10.67 -6.02 21.91
N LEU A 314 10.93 -4.74 21.60
CA LEU A 314 10.11 -3.96 20.69
C LEU A 314 10.12 -4.56 19.28
N ALA A 315 11.27 -4.91 18.72
CA ALA A 315 11.36 -5.55 17.40
C ALA A 315 10.61 -6.89 17.35
N SER A 316 10.55 -7.61 18.49
CA SER A 316 9.83 -8.88 18.60
C SER A 316 8.33 -8.76 18.36
N ILE A 317 7.77 -7.55 18.42
CA ILE A 317 6.34 -7.31 18.15
C ILE A 317 6.02 -7.57 16.68
N LEU A 318 6.88 -7.10 15.78
CA LEU A 318 6.74 -7.36 14.34
C LEU A 318 7.24 -8.76 13.96
N TYR A 319 8.48 -9.05 14.34
CA TYR A 319 9.16 -10.26 13.87
C TYR A 319 8.76 -11.52 14.65
N ASN A 320 7.89 -11.39 15.63
CA ASN A 320 7.17 -12.41 16.43
C ASN A 320 7.80 -13.80 16.35
N ASP A 321 9.09 -13.89 16.73
CA ASP A 321 9.84 -15.09 16.52
C ASP A 321 9.61 -16.06 17.68
N THR A 322 8.97 -17.19 17.38
CA THR A 322 8.90 -18.35 18.28
C THR A 322 10.23 -19.10 18.32
N SER A 323 11.19 -18.75 17.45
CA SER A 323 12.53 -19.31 17.42
C SER A 323 13.37 -18.81 18.61
N LYS A 324 14.53 -19.44 18.81
CA LYS A 324 15.46 -19.05 19.89
C LYS A 324 16.27 -17.81 19.54
N CYS A 325 16.28 -17.38 18.28
CA CYS A 325 17.10 -16.30 17.74
C CYS A 325 16.42 -15.62 16.54
N PHE A 326 16.83 -14.40 16.19
CA PHE A 326 16.38 -13.67 15.02
C PHE A 326 17.33 -13.87 13.84
N ASP A 327 16.79 -14.31 12.69
CA ASP A 327 17.50 -14.31 11.42
C ASP A 327 17.20 -13.00 10.69
N ILE A 328 18.03 -12.00 10.94
CA ILE A 328 17.82 -10.65 10.38
C ILE A 328 17.97 -10.62 8.85
N TYR A 329 18.66 -11.59 8.25
CA TYR A 329 18.85 -11.66 6.79
C TYR A 329 17.69 -12.35 6.06
N GLU A 330 16.94 -13.22 6.75
CA GLU A 330 15.69 -13.77 6.22
C GLU A 330 14.50 -12.85 6.49
N GLN A 331 14.52 -12.10 7.60
CA GLN A 331 13.42 -11.23 8.03
C GLN A 331 13.41 -9.85 7.36
N PHE A 332 14.53 -9.42 6.79
CA PHE A 332 14.66 -8.14 6.11
C PHE A 332 15.67 -8.21 4.96
N ILE A 333 15.30 -7.63 3.82
CA ILE A 333 16.17 -7.56 2.62
C ILE A 333 16.43 -6.09 2.29
N GLU A 334 17.72 -5.71 2.15
CA GLU A 334 18.10 -4.39 1.63
C GLU A 334 17.79 -4.31 0.12
N CYS A 335 17.21 -3.21 -0.32
CA CYS A 335 16.79 -2.98 -1.70
C CYS A 335 16.82 -1.49 -2.06
N ALA A 336 16.39 -1.14 -3.27
CA ALA A 336 16.35 0.24 -3.75
C ALA A 336 15.31 1.11 -3.04
N ASP A 337 14.36 0.51 -2.31
CA ASP A 337 13.40 1.22 -1.48
C ASP A 337 13.80 1.14 0.01
N PRO A 338 14.28 2.24 0.61
CA PRO A 338 14.69 2.24 2.00
C PRO A 338 13.52 2.10 2.99
N THR A 339 12.28 2.16 2.52
CA THR A 339 11.11 1.99 3.38
C THR A 339 10.70 0.54 3.56
N SER A 340 10.92 -0.33 2.61
CA SER A 340 10.90 -1.79 2.58
C SER A 340 10.53 -2.30 1.19
N CYS A 341 11.07 -3.45 0.79
CA CYS A 341 10.61 -4.16 -0.41
C CYS A 341 9.78 -5.42 -0.10
N GLY A 342 9.56 -5.73 1.17
CA GLY A 342 8.99 -7.02 1.54
C GLY A 342 9.98 -8.17 1.39
N LEU A 343 9.48 -9.37 1.17
CA LEU A 343 10.27 -10.61 1.08
C LEU A 343 9.89 -11.42 -0.17
N GLY A 344 10.73 -12.39 -0.50
CA GLY A 344 10.47 -13.34 -1.59
C GLY A 344 10.60 -12.75 -2.99
N ASN A 345 9.85 -13.30 -3.94
CA ASN A 345 9.91 -12.87 -5.34
C ASN A 345 9.27 -11.50 -5.57
N ASP A 346 8.23 -11.17 -4.82
CA ASP A 346 7.57 -9.86 -4.90
C ASP A 346 8.53 -8.73 -4.54
N ALA A 347 9.45 -8.97 -3.58
CA ALA A 347 10.51 -8.03 -3.25
C ALA A 347 11.46 -7.73 -4.42
N LYS A 348 11.73 -8.71 -5.30
CA LYS A 348 12.55 -8.50 -6.49
C LYS A 348 11.86 -7.60 -7.52
N SER A 349 10.56 -7.80 -7.70
CA SER A 349 9.75 -6.94 -8.58
C SER A 349 9.71 -5.52 -8.07
N TRP A 350 9.46 -5.33 -6.77
CA TRP A 350 9.45 -4.01 -6.17
C TRP A 350 10.80 -3.31 -6.21
N ASP A 351 11.89 -4.03 -5.93
CA ASP A 351 13.26 -3.50 -6.04
C ASP A 351 13.57 -3.03 -7.47
N TYR A 352 13.13 -3.78 -8.49
CA TYR A 352 13.27 -3.36 -9.87
C TYR A 352 12.45 -2.11 -10.19
N GLN A 353 11.19 -2.03 -9.76
CA GLN A 353 10.34 -0.85 -9.96
C GLN A 353 10.89 0.38 -9.21
N ALA A 354 11.43 0.21 -7.99
CA ALA A 354 12.13 1.27 -7.26
C ALA A 354 13.38 1.76 -7.98
N CYS A 355 13.97 0.94 -8.85
CA CYS A 355 15.11 1.31 -9.71
C CYS A 355 14.70 1.95 -11.05
N THR A 356 13.49 1.75 -11.53
CA THR A 356 13.12 2.13 -12.91
C THR A 356 12.06 3.20 -13.00
N GLU A 357 11.01 3.14 -12.18
CA GLU A 357 9.80 3.93 -12.39
C GLU A 357 9.22 4.57 -11.12
N LEU A 358 9.70 4.21 -9.93
CA LEU A 358 9.28 4.81 -8.68
C LEU A 358 10.46 5.52 -8.03
N ASN A 359 10.29 6.78 -7.64
CA ASN A 359 11.30 7.46 -6.86
C ASN A 359 11.04 7.21 -5.37
N THR A 360 11.84 6.33 -4.77
CA THR A 360 11.73 5.92 -3.37
C THR A 360 12.89 6.44 -2.51
N VAL A 361 13.53 7.54 -2.93
CA VAL A 361 14.63 8.15 -2.16
C VAL A 361 14.09 8.69 -0.84
N GLN A 362 14.36 7.97 0.24
CA GLN A 362 13.98 8.34 1.60
C GLN A 362 15.17 8.14 2.54
N GLU A 363 15.53 9.17 3.28
CA GLU A 363 16.67 9.18 4.20
C GLU A 363 16.28 9.61 5.61
N THR A 364 17.11 9.30 6.59
CA THR A 364 16.97 9.76 7.98
C THR A 364 18.06 10.79 8.29
N ASN A 365 17.73 11.81 9.10
CA ASN A 365 18.64 12.90 9.40
C ASN A 365 18.98 13.04 10.90
N GLY A 366 18.34 12.24 11.77
CA GLY A 366 18.57 12.26 13.21
C GLY A 366 18.07 13.53 13.94
N VAL A 367 17.42 14.44 13.21
CA VAL A 367 16.91 15.72 13.75
C VAL A 367 15.39 15.75 13.73
N SER A 368 14.78 15.65 12.53
CA SER A 368 13.33 15.61 12.37
C SER A 368 12.74 14.20 12.54
N ASP A 369 13.59 13.21 12.63
CA ASP A 369 13.22 11.81 12.86
C ASP A 369 13.95 11.21 14.08
N MET A 370 13.53 10.06 14.54
CA MET A 370 14.08 9.38 15.73
C MET A 370 15.21 8.38 15.40
N PHE A 371 15.63 8.29 14.15
CA PHE A 371 16.59 7.31 13.67
C PHE A 371 18.01 7.91 13.61
N PRO A 372 19.06 7.09 13.59
CA PRO A 372 20.40 7.53 13.18
C PRO A 372 20.42 8.08 11.76
N VAL A 373 21.42 8.89 11.45
CA VAL A 373 21.59 9.40 10.07
C VAL A 373 21.93 8.25 9.13
N ILE A 374 21.02 7.97 8.21
CA ILE A 374 21.21 6.97 7.14
C ILE A 374 20.95 7.69 5.83
N SER A 375 22.02 8.08 5.17
CA SER A 375 21.94 8.75 3.87
C SER A 375 21.50 7.75 2.80
N TYR A 376 20.50 8.13 2.03
CA TYR A 376 20.08 7.45 0.82
C TYR A 376 19.64 8.48 -0.21
N ASN A 377 20.53 8.83 -1.11
CA ASN A 377 20.32 9.84 -2.14
C ASN A 377 20.27 9.24 -3.55
N GLU A 378 19.97 10.06 -4.56
CA GLU A 378 19.87 9.63 -5.95
C GLU A 378 21.16 8.95 -6.46
N GLU A 379 22.34 9.43 -6.06
CA GLU A 379 23.61 8.84 -6.50
C GLU A 379 23.79 7.41 -5.94
N LEU A 380 23.47 7.19 -4.66
CA LEU A 380 23.54 5.86 -4.05
C LEU A 380 22.52 4.93 -4.67
N ARG A 381 21.30 5.41 -4.96
CA ARG A 381 20.27 4.66 -5.67
C ARG A 381 20.73 4.28 -7.07
N GLU A 382 21.26 5.21 -7.85
CA GLU A 382 21.78 4.92 -9.19
C GLU A 382 22.91 3.88 -9.18
N GLN A 383 23.84 3.95 -8.22
CA GLN A 383 24.91 2.97 -8.05
C GLN A 383 24.36 1.57 -7.73
N TYR A 384 23.38 1.52 -6.82
CA TYR A 384 22.71 0.26 -6.47
C TYR A 384 22.00 -0.34 -7.69
N CYS A 385 21.17 0.44 -8.36
CA CYS A 385 20.34 -0.01 -9.48
C CYS A 385 21.18 -0.44 -10.70
N LEU A 386 22.28 0.27 -10.97
CA LEU A 386 23.22 -0.13 -12.01
C LEU A 386 23.92 -1.45 -11.66
N LYS A 387 24.32 -1.62 -10.41
CA LYS A 387 25.00 -2.84 -9.94
C LYS A 387 24.07 -4.04 -9.93
N THR A 388 22.84 -3.89 -9.43
CA THR A 388 21.90 -5.00 -9.18
C THR A 388 21.16 -5.38 -10.46
N TRP A 389 20.66 -4.40 -11.20
CA TRP A 389 19.76 -4.62 -12.33
C TRP A 389 20.34 -4.19 -13.69
N GLY A 390 21.49 -3.53 -13.71
CA GLY A 390 22.08 -2.99 -14.95
C GLY A 390 21.27 -1.82 -15.54
N VAL A 391 20.43 -1.15 -14.77
CA VAL A 391 19.55 -0.09 -15.23
C VAL A 391 20.01 1.28 -14.75
N LYS A 392 19.68 2.31 -15.54
CA LYS A 392 19.84 3.72 -15.15
C LYS A 392 18.49 4.28 -14.75
N VAL A 393 18.45 4.93 -13.59
CA VAL A 393 17.25 5.59 -13.06
C VAL A 393 16.83 6.73 -13.98
N ARG A 394 15.53 6.84 -14.26
CA ARG A 394 14.91 7.93 -15.02
C ARG A 394 13.99 8.74 -14.12
N LYS A 395 14.57 9.51 -13.21
CA LYS A 395 13.87 10.18 -12.11
C LYS A 395 12.73 11.12 -12.55
N GLU A 396 12.82 11.72 -13.73
CA GLU A 396 11.78 12.61 -14.26
C GLU A 396 10.61 11.84 -14.90
N TRP A 397 10.78 10.55 -15.19
CA TRP A 397 9.80 9.79 -15.96
C TRP A 397 8.41 9.71 -15.30
N PRO A 398 8.27 9.45 -13.98
CA PRO A 398 6.96 9.46 -13.33
C PRO A 398 6.22 10.78 -13.48
N SER A 399 6.93 11.91 -13.35
CA SER A 399 6.35 13.25 -13.53
C SER A 399 5.94 13.53 -14.97
N ILE A 400 6.74 13.09 -15.95
CA ILE A 400 6.43 13.25 -17.38
C ILE A 400 5.20 12.38 -17.74
N GLN A 401 5.23 11.12 -17.36
CA GLN A 401 4.22 10.15 -17.76
C GLN A 401 2.90 10.33 -17.01
N PHE A 402 2.97 10.66 -15.71
CA PHE A 402 1.80 10.74 -14.83
C PHE A 402 1.56 12.14 -14.26
N TRP A 403 2.11 13.16 -14.93
CA TRP A 403 1.83 14.59 -14.78
C TRP A 403 2.37 15.24 -13.50
N GLY A 404 3.00 14.52 -12.60
CA GLY A 404 3.55 15.05 -11.35
C GLY A 404 2.51 15.81 -10.52
N LYS A 405 2.75 17.09 -10.23
CA LYS A 405 1.78 17.97 -9.53
C LYS A 405 0.72 18.59 -10.46
N HIS A 406 0.80 18.38 -11.77
CA HIS A 406 -0.10 19.00 -12.76
C HIS A 406 -1.37 18.17 -13.02
N ILE A 407 -1.91 17.52 -11.99
CA ILE A 407 -3.05 16.61 -12.07
C ILE A 407 -4.42 17.30 -12.14
N LYS A 408 -4.49 18.62 -12.10
CA LYS A 408 -5.73 19.40 -12.03
C LYS A 408 -6.71 19.13 -13.19
N THR A 409 -6.21 18.62 -14.31
CA THR A 409 -7.02 18.25 -15.48
C THR A 409 -7.66 16.86 -15.36
N ALA A 410 -7.24 16.04 -14.41
CA ALA A 410 -7.92 14.81 -14.07
C ALA A 410 -9.28 15.09 -13.42
N THR A 411 -10.12 14.06 -13.38
CA THR A 411 -11.47 14.16 -12.80
C THR A 411 -11.83 12.88 -12.06
N ASN A 412 -12.77 13.00 -11.11
CA ASN A 412 -13.39 11.86 -10.43
C ASN A 412 -12.40 10.97 -9.69
N ILE A 413 -11.58 11.59 -8.82
CA ILE A 413 -10.67 10.85 -7.93
C ILE A 413 -10.87 11.36 -6.51
N VAL A 414 -10.98 10.44 -5.59
CA VAL A 414 -10.78 10.66 -4.15
C VAL A 414 -9.39 10.19 -3.78
N PHE A 415 -8.63 11.08 -3.13
CA PHE A 415 -7.38 10.75 -2.46
C PHE A 415 -7.65 10.74 -0.95
N SER A 416 -7.68 9.57 -0.33
CA SER A 416 -7.82 9.45 1.12
C SER A 416 -6.45 9.21 1.77
N ASN A 417 -6.21 9.90 2.89
CA ASN A 417 -4.94 9.84 3.59
C ASN A 417 -5.16 9.86 5.11
N GLY A 418 -4.63 8.88 5.81
CA GLY A 418 -4.65 8.80 7.26
C GLY A 418 -3.46 9.54 7.88
N LEU A 419 -3.67 10.32 8.95
CA LEU A 419 -2.59 11.10 9.58
C LEU A 419 -1.65 10.27 10.48
N LEU A 420 -1.93 8.98 10.68
CA LEU A 420 -0.99 8.02 11.28
C LEU A 420 -0.13 7.32 10.23
N ASP A 421 -0.53 7.41 8.95
CA ASP A 421 0.17 6.77 7.84
C ASP A 421 1.45 7.53 7.47
N PRO A 422 2.63 6.91 7.48
CA PRO A 422 3.87 7.59 7.06
C PRO A 422 3.87 8.07 5.60
N TRP A 423 2.98 7.55 4.77
CA TRP A 423 2.84 7.92 3.37
C TRP A 423 1.94 9.13 3.13
N HIS A 424 1.22 9.62 4.14
CA HIS A 424 0.16 10.62 3.96
C HIS A 424 0.63 11.91 3.28
N ASN A 425 1.83 12.39 3.59
CA ASN A 425 2.42 13.57 2.98
C ASN A 425 2.91 13.34 1.52
N GLY A 426 2.86 12.10 1.05
CA GLY A 426 3.24 11.71 -0.31
C GLY A 426 2.17 11.96 -1.37
N GLY A 427 0.93 12.29 -0.97
CA GLY A 427 -0.21 12.52 -1.84
C GLY A 427 -0.88 13.88 -1.66
N PRO A 428 -2.01 14.14 -2.36
CA PRO A 428 -2.80 15.35 -2.14
C PRO A 428 -3.48 15.35 -0.77
N LEU A 429 -3.23 16.38 0.04
CA LEU A 429 -3.86 16.59 1.36
C LEU A 429 -4.96 17.65 1.34
N THR A 430 -5.17 18.29 0.21
CA THR A 430 -6.26 19.27 -0.01
C THR A 430 -6.88 19.03 -1.37
N ASN A 431 -8.13 19.45 -1.53
CA ASN A 431 -8.80 19.33 -2.82
C ASN A 431 -7.99 20.04 -3.92
N VAL A 432 -7.62 19.30 -4.96
CA VAL A 432 -6.94 19.87 -6.13
C VAL A 432 -7.94 20.55 -7.05
N SER A 433 -9.18 20.06 -7.08
CA SER A 433 -10.35 20.63 -7.79
C SER A 433 -11.64 20.08 -7.18
N ASP A 434 -12.80 20.54 -7.67
CA ASP A 434 -14.12 20.02 -7.25
C ASP A 434 -14.32 18.53 -7.58
N SER A 435 -13.45 17.97 -8.43
CA SER A 435 -13.52 16.58 -8.90
C SER A 435 -12.31 15.73 -8.43
N LEU A 436 -11.31 16.36 -7.82
CA LEU A 436 -10.17 15.73 -7.19
C LEU A 436 -10.20 16.05 -5.69
N VAL A 437 -10.87 15.20 -4.95
CA VAL A 437 -11.20 15.40 -3.55
C VAL A 437 -10.18 14.74 -2.65
N ALA A 438 -9.68 15.46 -1.65
CA ALA A 438 -8.86 14.91 -0.57
C ALA A 438 -9.73 14.61 0.64
N VAL A 439 -9.61 13.40 1.18
CA VAL A 439 -10.25 12.96 2.42
C VAL A 439 -9.17 12.70 3.45
N ILE A 440 -9.17 13.46 4.55
CA ILE A 440 -8.18 13.32 5.63
C ILE A 440 -8.82 12.56 6.79
N ILE A 441 -8.09 11.54 7.28
CA ILE A 441 -8.54 10.60 8.30
C ILE A 441 -7.63 10.77 9.53
N GLU A 442 -8.08 11.51 10.54
CA GLU A 442 -7.25 11.92 11.69
C GLU A 442 -6.62 10.73 12.43
N ASP A 443 -7.41 9.66 12.64
CA ASP A 443 -6.97 8.46 13.37
C ASP A 443 -6.76 7.25 12.44
N GLY A 444 -6.50 7.49 11.15
CA GLY A 444 -6.26 6.45 10.15
C GLY A 444 -4.79 6.20 9.93
N ALA A 445 -4.37 4.93 9.93
CA ALA A 445 -3.09 4.49 9.39
C ALA A 445 -3.25 4.08 7.91
N HIS A 446 -2.27 3.41 7.32
CA HIS A 446 -2.16 3.14 5.89
C HIS A 446 -3.42 2.50 5.30
N HIS A 447 -4.16 3.23 4.45
CA HIS A 447 -5.43 2.86 3.80
C HIS A 447 -6.43 2.10 4.70
N LEU A 448 -6.56 2.53 5.97
CA LEU A 448 -7.50 1.93 6.92
C LEU A 448 -8.96 2.01 6.45
N ASP A 449 -9.30 3.01 5.67
CA ASP A 449 -10.61 3.20 5.03
C ASP A 449 -10.99 2.08 4.06
N LEU A 450 -10.02 1.46 3.37
CA LEU A 450 -10.25 0.32 2.47
C LEU A 450 -10.46 -1.01 3.20
N ARG A 451 -10.15 -1.10 4.48
CA ARG A 451 -10.40 -2.32 5.26
C ARG A 451 -11.90 -2.49 5.55
N GLY A 452 -12.31 -3.71 5.90
CA GLY A 452 -13.69 -3.97 6.29
C GLY A 452 -14.10 -3.18 7.53
N SER A 453 -15.38 -2.86 7.64
CA SER A 453 -15.92 -2.17 8.80
C SER A 453 -15.70 -2.96 10.07
N ASP A 454 -15.15 -2.31 11.10
CA ASP A 454 -14.90 -2.87 12.42
C ASP A 454 -15.58 -2.01 13.51
N PRO A 455 -16.12 -2.61 14.59
CA PRO A 455 -16.68 -1.85 15.72
C PRO A 455 -15.68 -0.86 16.35
N ASN A 456 -14.40 -1.16 16.29
CA ASN A 456 -13.32 -0.32 16.84
C ASN A 456 -12.84 0.78 15.85
N ASP A 457 -13.39 0.84 14.63
CA ASP A 457 -13.03 1.91 13.68
C ASP A 457 -13.23 3.29 14.31
N PRO A 458 -12.23 4.20 14.24
CA PRO A 458 -12.38 5.57 14.64
C PRO A 458 -13.51 6.27 13.88
N GLN A 459 -14.06 7.33 14.49
CA GLN A 459 -15.12 8.10 13.83
C GLN A 459 -14.65 8.75 12.53
N SER A 460 -13.38 9.17 12.46
CA SER A 460 -12.76 9.72 11.26
C SER A 460 -12.78 8.75 10.08
N VAL A 461 -12.54 7.45 10.31
CA VAL A 461 -12.61 6.40 9.29
C VAL A 461 -14.05 6.20 8.78
N LYS A 462 -15.03 6.19 9.71
CA LYS A 462 -16.45 6.04 9.35
C LYS A 462 -16.94 7.21 8.49
N ILE A 463 -16.51 8.44 8.82
CA ILE A 463 -16.81 9.66 8.04
C ILE A 463 -16.14 9.57 6.66
N ALA A 464 -14.89 9.14 6.59
CA ALA A 464 -14.17 9.00 5.32
C ALA A 464 -14.92 8.05 4.36
N ARG A 465 -15.26 6.84 4.82
CA ARG A 465 -16.03 5.88 4.02
C ARG A 465 -17.39 6.43 3.56
N TYR A 466 -18.05 7.24 4.38
CA TYR A 466 -19.29 7.91 3.96
C TYR A 466 -19.04 8.87 2.80
N LEU A 467 -18.02 9.73 2.90
CA LEU A 467 -17.66 10.68 1.83
C LEU A 467 -17.25 9.97 0.54
N GLU A 468 -16.55 8.85 0.65
CA GLU A 468 -16.15 7.99 -0.47
C GLU A 468 -17.37 7.40 -1.17
N ILE A 469 -18.34 6.88 -0.41
CA ILE A 469 -19.61 6.37 -0.95
C ILE A 469 -20.37 7.48 -1.68
N GLU A 470 -20.43 8.70 -1.14
CA GLU A 470 -21.07 9.84 -1.81
C GLU A 470 -20.44 10.14 -3.19
N GLN A 471 -19.10 10.10 -3.27
CA GLN A 471 -18.40 10.30 -4.55
C GLN A 471 -18.66 9.12 -5.52
N ILE A 472 -18.66 7.89 -5.07
CA ILE A 472 -18.99 6.71 -5.89
C ILE A 472 -20.42 6.84 -6.46
N ILE A 473 -21.39 7.21 -5.64
CA ILE A 473 -22.78 7.45 -6.09
C ILE A 473 -22.82 8.53 -7.17
N LYS A 474 -22.15 9.67 -6.93
CA LYS A 474 -22.06 10.76 -7.89
C LYS A 474 -21.51 10.29 -9.24
N TRP A 475 -20.42 9.54 -9.26
CA TRP A 475 -19.80 9.04 -10.48
C TRP A 475 -20.70 8.05 -11.24
N ILE A 476 -21.42 7.19 -10.52
CA ILE A 476 -22.40 6.27 -11.11
C ILE A 476 -23.56 7.04 -11.72
N GLU A 477 -24.09 8.06 -11.02
CA GLU A 477 -25.17 8.90 -11.53
C GLU A 477 -24.75 9.73 -12.76
N GLU A 478 -23.52 10.23 -12.78
CA GLU A 478 -22.95 10.91 -13.95
C GLU A 478 -22.86 9.99 -15.15
N ALA A 479 -22.36 8.76 -14.96
CA ALA A 479 -22.28 7.76 -16.01
C ALA A 479 -23.67 7.44 -16.62
N ARG A 480 -24.70 7.38 -15.78
CA ARG A 480 -26.07 7.07 -16.21
C ARG A 480 -26.69 8.13 -17.13
N LYS A 481 -26.13 9.34 -17.20
CA LYS A 481 -26.57 10.42 -18.10
C LYS A 481 -26.00 10.29 -19.51
N GLU A 482 -24.99 9.46 -19.71
CA GLU A 482 -24.33 9.24 -21.01
C GLU A 482 -25.08 8.22 -21.87
N PRO A 483 -24.82 8.16 -23.20
CA PRO A 483 -25.34 7.09 -24.04
C PRO A 483 -24.77 5.73 -23.63
N CYS A 484 -25.52 4.66 -23.94
CA CYS A 484 -25.03 3.29 -23.71
C CYS A 484 -24.15 2.89 -24.89
N GLU A 485 -22.87 3.14 -24.78
CA GLU A 485 -21.88 2.70 -25.74
C GLU A 485 -21.35 1.32 -25.32
N LYS A 486 -21.29 0.40 -26.29
CA LYS A 486 -20.62 -0.91 -26.17
C LYS A 486 -19.25 -0.81 -26.83
N PHE A 487 -18.26 -1.45 -26.25
CA PHE A 487 -16.92 -1.60 -26.87
C PHE A 487 -16.94 -2.59 -28.03
#